data_528271125c4e907fcc9a675d5a872bb2
#
_entry.id   528271125c4e907fcc9a675d5a872bb2
#
_cell.length_a   1.000
_cell.length_b   1.000
_cell.length_c   1.000
_cell.angle_alpha   90.00
_cell.angle_beta   90.00
_cell.angle_gamma   90.00
#
_symmetry.space_group_name_H-M   'P 1'
#
loop_
_entity.id
_entity.type
_entity.pdbx_description
1 polymer ?
#
loop_
_entity_poly.entity_id
_entity_poly.type
_entity_poly.pdbx_seq_one_letter_code
_entity_poly.pdbx_strand_id
1 'polypeptide(L)'
;LNFDRKEAGKRLGESGNEYERIKIAGNTFDYPFIHGKAIQTVGGYSFTSCSDEAVENGSVALEEYPIADYILGLEKTDGNLSRATYYKTFSSSMQRALTAYCRSGGNLLVSGAYIGSDMNDSQGNREFTQNILKYRFDSSLQVSGEHIGIQGLGRILSIPRLPNERAYPVTTPDCIRPMATAFPVMTYTGRNLPAAVAYKGNDYRTFIMSFPFESIREEAGRTAVMASILHFFSADNAGVHRE
;
A
#
# COMPACT_ATOMS: atom_id res chain seq x y z
N LEU A 1 -23.18 -7.11 11.26
CA LEU A 1 -22.70 -6.86 12.63
C LEU A 1 -22.57 -5.36 12.84
N ASN A 2 -23.39 -4.80 13.73
CA ASN A 2 -23.26 -3.41 14.13
C ASN A 2 -22.30 -3.37 15.31
N PHE A 3 -21.15 -2.78 15.15
CA PHE A 3 -20.23 -2.51 16.23
C PHE A 3 -20.38 -1.08 16.69
N ASP A 4 -20.37 -0.88 17.99
CA ASP A 4 -20.33 0.46 18.56
C ASP A 4 -19.01 1.11 18.11
N ARG A 5 -19.13 2.27 17.48
CA ARG A 5 -17.99 3.08 17.02
C ARG A 5 -16.99 3.41 18.14
N LYS A 6 -17.46 3.47 19.40
CA LYS A 6 -16.61 3.72 20.57
C LYS A 6 -15.70 2.54 20.90
N GLU A 7 -16.08 1.35 20.47
CA GLU A 7 -15.35 0.11 20.78
C GLU A 7 -14.45 -0.34 19.63
N ALA A 8 -14.54 0.31 18.46
CA ALA A 8 -13.67 0.00 17.34
C ALA A 8 -12.19 0.26 17.69
N GLY A 9 -11.33 -0.71 17.46
CA GLY A 9 -9.92 -0.63 17.80
C GLY A 9 -9.59 -0.91 19.26
N LYS A 10 -10.58 -1.26 20.08
CA LYS A 10 -10.36 -1.66 21.48
C LYS A 10 -10.35 -3.19 21.60
N ARG A 11 -9.65 -3.66 22.63
CA ARG A 11 -9.79 -5.05 23.06
C ARG A 11 -11.18 -5.24 23.65
N LEU A 12 -11.92 -6.21 23.13
CA LEU A 12 -13.22 -6.62 23.65
C LEU A 12 -13.15 -8.04 24.16
N GLY A 13 -13.62 -8.23 25.42
CA GLY A 13 -13.72 -9.54 26.07
C GLY A 13 -12.43 -10.06 26.70
N GLU A 14 -12.58 -11.11 27.49
CA GLU A 14 -11.50 -11.76 28.25
C GLU A 14 -10.46 -12.46 27.35
N SER A 15 -10.84 -12.81 26.14
CA SER A 15 -9.93 -13.44 25.16
C SER A 15 -8.86 -12.50 24.61
N GLY A 16 -8.95 -11.19 24.91
CA GLY A 16 -7.99 -10.19 24.43
C GLY A 16 -7.94 -10.04 22.91
N ASN A 17 -8.99 -10.44 22.21
CA ASN A 17 -9.09 -10.22 20.77
C ASN A 17 -9.15 -8.74 20.47
N GLU A 18 -8.32 -8.30 19.56
CA GLU A 18 -8.35 -6.95 19.04
C GLU A 18 -9.34 -6.87 17.88
N TYR A 19 -10.26 -5.91 17.96
CA TYR A 19 -11.29 -5.70 16.94
C TYR A 19 -10.93 -4.55 16.01
N GLU A 20 -9.65 -4.27 15.84
CA GLU A 20 -9.17 -3.22 14.92
C GLU A 20 -9.63 -3.42 13.48
N ARG A 21 -9.91 -4.67 13.12
CA ARG A 21 -10.34 -5.09 11.79
C ARG A 21 -11.85 -5.28 11.68
N ILE A 22 -12.59 -4.96 12.73
CA ILE A 22 -14.04 -5.11 12.70
C ILE A 22 -14.65 -3.93 11.97
N LYS A 23 -15.52 -4.25 11.05
CA LYS A 23 -16.28 -3.31 10.26
C LYS A 23 -17.08 -2.36 11.13
N ILE A 24 -16.78 -1.08 11.05
CA ILE A 24 -17.64 -0.01 11.57
C ILE A 24 -18.71 0.27 10.51
N ALA A 25 -19.94 0.61 10.93
CA ALA A 25 -21.00 0.94 10.00
C ALA A 25 -20.54 2.05 9.01
N GLY A 26 -20.66 1.77 7.72
CA GLY A 26 -20.19 2.66 6.65
C GLY A 26 -18.69 2.61 6.34
N ASN A 27 -17.90 1.92 7.14
CA ASN A 27 -16.46 1.71 6.91
C ASN A 27 -16.21 0.22 6.68
N THR A 28 -15.88 -0.15 5.48
CA THR A 28 -15.63 -1.54 5.09
C THR A 28 -14.13 -1.75 4.91
N PHE A 29 -13.61 -2.90 5.36
CA PHE A 29 -12.25 -3.34 5.05
C PHE A 29 -12.15 -4.00 3.67
N ASP A 30 -13.07 -3.71 2.77
CA ASP A 30 -13.07 -4.20 1.39
C ASP A 30 -12.14 -3.34 0.52
N TYR A 31 -10.87 -3.40 0.82
CA TYR A 31 -9.84 -2.66 0.11
C TYR A 31 -9.72 -3.08 -1.36
N PRO A 32 -9.77 -4.40 -1.71
CA PRO A 32 -9.77 -4.84 -3.10
C PRO A 32 -10.90 -4.24 -3.93
N PHE A 33 -12.09 -4.05 -3.35
CA PHE A 33 -13.20 -3.39 -4.02
C PHE A 33 -12.87 -1.94 -4.41
N ILE A 34 -12.26 -1.18 -3.50
CA ILE A 34 -11.92 0.24 -3.76
C ILE A 34 -10.84 0.35 -4.84
N HIS A 35 -9.82 -0.49 -4.78
CA HIS A 35 -8.77 -0.57 -5.81
C HIS A 35 -9.35 -1.00 -7.16
N GLY A 36 -10.10 -2.11 -7.17
CA GLY A 36 -10.75 -2.63 -8.37
C GLY A 36 -11.71 -1.63 -9.01
N LYS A 37 -12.50 -0.90 -8.22
CA LYS A 37 -13.37 0.17 -8.72
C LYS A 37 -12.57 1.27 -9.40
N ALA A 38 -11.43 1.68 -8.84
CA ALA A 38 -10.57 2.68 -9.45
C ALA A 38 -9.98 2.18 -10.77
N ILE A 39 -9.48 0.94 -10.83
CA ILE A 39 -8.98 0.28 -12.06
C ILE A 39 -10.08 0.22 -13.12
N GLN A 40 -11.28 -0.24 -12.75
CA GLN A 40 -12.41 -0.33 -13.67
C GLN A 40 -12.82 1.04 -14.21
N THR A 41 -12.80 2.07 -13.37
CA THR A 41 -13.16 3.44 -13.78
C THR A 41 -12.14 4.04 -14.75
N VAL A 42 -10.85 3.72 -14.58
CA VAL A 42 -9.81 4.10 -15.56
C VAL A 42 -10.06 3.42 -16.91
N GLY A 43 -10.51 2.16 -16.91
CA GLY A 43 -10.79 1.37 -18.10
C GLY A 43 -9.55 0.80 -18.78
N GLY A 44 -9.77 -0.16 -19.68
CA GLY A 44 -8.69 -0.82 -20.43
C GLY A 44 -7.93 -1.91 -19.66
N TYR A 45 -8.33 -2.21 -18.42
CA TYR A 45 -7.72 -3.23 -17.57
C TYR A 45 -8.78 -4.16 -17.01
N SER A 46 -8.45 -5.44 -16.89
CA SER A 46 -9.16 -6.41 -16.08
C SER A 46 -8.33 -6.73 -14.84
N PHE A 47 -8.97 -7.16 -13.76
CA PHE A 47 -8.28 -7.54 -12.54
C PHE A 47 -8.93 -8.77 -11.90
N THR A 48 -8.16 -9.46 -11.09
CA THR A 48 -8.59 -10.48 -10.15
C THR A 48 -7.99 -10.18 -8.79
N SER A 49 -8.54 -10.76 -7.74
CA SER A 49 -7.98 -10.61 -6.39
C SER A 49 -7.80 -11.96 -5.73
N CYS A 50 -6.78 -12.07 -4.89
CA CYS A 50 -6.51 -13.23 -4.05
C CYS A 50 -6.02 -12.75 -2.68
N SER A 51 -5.96 -13.65 -1.72
CA SER A 51 -5.29 -13.38 -0.46
C SER A 51 -3.76 -13.50 -0.61
N ASP A 52 -3.03 -12.88 0.29
CA ASP A 52 -1.58 -12.98 0.39
C ASP A 52 -1.13 -14.43 0.66
N GLU A 53 -1.88 -15.19 1.47
CA GLU A 53 -1.59 -16.60 1.70
C GLU A 53 -1.65 -17.44 0.42
N ALA A 54 -2.51 -17.09 -0.54
CA ALA A 54 -2.59 -17.80 -1.82
C ALA A 54 -1.31 -17.59 -2.67
N VAL A 55 -0.70 -16.42 -2.57
CA VAL A 55 0.61 -16.14 -3.18
C VAL A 55 1.72 -16.83 -2.39
N GLU A 56 1.71 -16.74 -1.07
CA GLU A 56 2.75 -17.31 -0.22
C GLU A 56 2.87 -18.83 -0.29
N ASN A 57 1.73 -19.52 -0.45
CA ASN A 57 1.69 -20.97 -0.59
C ASN A 57 1.80 -21.47 -2.04
N GLY A 58 1.93 -20.54 -3.01
CA GLY A 58 2.09 -20.86 -4.43
C GLY A 58 0.80 -21.27 -5.15
N SER A 59 -0.37 -21.05 -4.55
CA SER A 59 -1.65 -21.31 -5.23
C SER A 59 -1.95 -20.28 -6.32
N VAL A 60 -1.34 -19.09 -6.22
CA VAL A 60 -1.37 -18.04 -7.24
C VAL A 60 0.05 -17.67 -7.62
N ALA A 61 0.37 -17.77 -8.91
CA ALA A 61 1.65 -17.36 -9.48
C ALA A 61 1.55 -15.91 -9.96
N LEU A 62 2.26 -14.98 -9.30
CA LEU A 62 2.23 -13.56 -9.66
C LEU A 62 2.79 -13.31 -11.07
N GLU A 63 3.69 -14.17 -11.55
CA GLU A 63 4.34 -14.08 -12.86
C GLU A 63 3.35 -14.19 -14.04
N GLU A 64 2.12 -14.66 -13.78
CA GLU A 64 1.05 -14.69 -14.78
C GLU A 64 0.42 -13.30 -15.01
N TYR A 65 0.74 -12.32 -14.17
CA TYR A 65 0.15 -10.99 -14.18
C TYR A 65 1.21 -9.92 -14.47
N PRO A 66 0.98 -9.01 -15.43
CA PRO A 66 1.94 -7.94 -15.74
C PRO A 66 2.03 -6.88 -14.65
N ILE A 67 0.99 -6.74 -13.83
CA ILE A 67 0.91 -5.78 -12.71
C ILE A 67 0.33 -6.52 -11.50
N ALA A 68 0.99 -6.40 -10.35
CA ALA A 68 0.48 -6.79 -9.05
C ALA A 68 0.24 -5.56 -8.18
N ASP A 69 -0.88 -5.55 -7.46
CA ASP A 69 -1.25 -4.50 -6.50
C ASP A 69 -1.31 -5.12 -5.10
N TYR A 70 -0.30 -4.85 -4.27
CA TYR A 70 -0.19 -5.38 -2.91
C TYR A 70 -0.75 -4.39 -1.89
N ILE A 71 -1.92 -4.73 -1.35
CA ILE A 71 -2.76 -3.87 -0.53
C ILE A 71 -2.54 -4.20 0.94
N LEU A 72 -1.91 -3.31 1.68
CA LEU A 72 -1.53 -3.52 3.08
C LEU A 72 -2.35 -2.72 4.10
N GLY A 73 -3.02 -1.65 3.67
CA GLY A 73 -3.83 -0.84 4.59
C GLY A 73 -3.05 -0.35 5.82
N LEU A 74 -3.49 -0.78 6.99
CA LEU A 74 -2.84 -0.50 8.29
C LEU A 74 -2.06 -1.70 8.83
N GLU A 75 -1.71 -2.64 8.01
CA GLU A 75 -1.00 -3.84 8.42
C GLU A 75 0.39 -3.52 8.97
N LYS A 76 0.70 -4.13 10.10
CA LYS A 76 2.01 -4.08 10.76
C LYS A 76 2.11 -5.17 11.82
N THR A 77 3.32 -5.46 12.24
CA THR A 77 3.58 -6.31 13.41
C THR A 77 2.94 -5.69 14.66
N ASP A 78 2.08 -6.43 15.34
CA ASP A 78 1.29 -5.94 16.49
C ASP A 78 2.07 -5.86 17.80
N GLY A 79 3.35 -6.26 17.81
CA GLY A 79 4.20 -6.31 19.00
C GLY A 79 3.89 -7.48 19.94
N ASN A 80 2.89 -8.30 19.64
CA ASN A 80 2.61 -9.52 20.36
C ASN A 80 3.53 -10.63 19.85
N LEU A 81 4.54 -11.00 20.64
CA LEU A 81 5.57 -11.99 20.25
C LEU A 81 5.00 -13.34 19.79
N SER A 82 3.81 -13.73 20.28
CA SER A 82 3.17 -14.98 19.87
C SER A 82 2.45 -14.90 18.52
N ARG A 83 2.22 -13.69 17.99
CA ARG A 83 1.53 -13.42 16.73
C ARG A 83 2.29 -12.47 15.80
N ALA A 84 3.50 -12.06 16.17
CA ALA A 84 4.30 -11.06 15.44
C ALA A 84 4.55 -11.40 13.96
N THR A 85 4.45 -12.67 13.59
CA THR A 85 4.65 -13.13 12.21
C THR A 85 3.40 -13.07 11.34
N TYR A 86 2.20 -12.94 11.94
CA TYR A 86 0.94 -13.01 11.20
C TYR A 86 0.56 -11.70 10.51
N TYR A 87 1.11 -10.57 10.95
CA TYR A 87 0.72 -9.24 10.50
C TYR A 87 1.89 -8.41 9.98
N LYS A 88 3.01 -9.08 9.69
CA LYS A 88 4.17 -8.43 9.08
C LYS A 88 3.81 -7.94 7.68
N THR A 89 4.02 -6.65 7.41
CA THR A 89 3.72 -6.04 6.09
C THR A 89 4.32 -6.83 4.92
N PHE A 90 5.52 -7.36 5.10
CA PHE A 90 6.13 -8.28 4.15
C PHE A 90 6.71 -9.46 4.90
N SER A 91 5.96 -10.56 4.95
CA SER A 91 6.46 -11.83 5.48
C SER A 91 7.67 -12.31 4.67
N SER A 92 8.48 -13.20 5.23
CA SER A 92 9.62 -13.75 4.49
C SER A 92 9.20 -14.50 3.22
N SER A 93 8.00 -15.09 3.20
CA SER A 93 7.45 -15.76 2.03
C SER A 93 7.03 -14.76 0.97
N MET A 94 6.33 -13.69 1.37
CA MET A 94 5.95 -12.61 0.47
C MET A 94 7.17 -11.88 -0.11
N GLN A 95 8.21 -11.61 0.71
CA GLN A 95 9.46 -11.03 0.20
C GLN A 95 10.10 -11.87 -0.90
N ARG A 96 10.09 -13.21 -0.77
CA ARG A 96 10.60 -14.12 -1.82
C ARG A 96 9.74 -14.06 -3.08
N ALA A 97 8.41 -14.13 -2.93
CA ALA A 97 7.47 -14.06 -4.05
C ALA A 97 7.61 -12.74 -4.84
N LEU A 98 7.57 -11.61 -4.14
CA LEU A 98 7.70 -10.29 -4.75
C LEU A 98 9.09 -10.07 -5.38
N THR A 99 10.15 -10.63 -4.78
CA THR A 99 11.49 -10.58 -5.37
C THR A 99 11.56 -11.35 -6.68
N ALA A 100 11.00 -12.57 -6.72
CA ALA A 100 10.92 -13.36 -7.94
C ALA A 100 10.10 -12.65 -9.01
N TYR A 101 8.93 -12.16 -8.63
CA TYR A 101 8.01 -11.41 -9.50
C TYR A 101 8.67 -10.17 -10.13
N CYS A 102 9.30 -9.32 -9.34
CA CYS A 102 9.99 -8.14 -9.86
C CYS A 102 11.13 -8.53 -10.81
N ARG A 103 11.93 -9.55 -10.45
CA ARG A 103 13.04 -10.02 -11.30
C ARG A 103 12.60 -10.68 -12.60
N SER A 104 11.38 -11.23 -12.65
CA SER A 104 10.80 -11.76 -13.89
C SER A 104 10.15 -10.68 -14.78
N GLY A 105 10.20 -9.41 -14.39
CA GLY A 105 9.70 -8.30 -15.19
C GLY A 105 8.33 -7.78 -14.76
N GLY A 106 7.78 -8.26 -13.65
CA GLY A 106 6.49 -7.81 -13.13
C GLY A 106 6.54 -6.41 -12.53
N ASN A 107 5.50 -5.62 -12.76
CA ASN A 107 5.37 -4.28 -12.21
C ASN A 107 4.55 -4.31 -10.90
N LEU A 108 5.04 -3.65 -9.85
CA LEU A 108 4.50 -3.77 -8.51
C LEU A 108 4.01 -2.42 -7.96
N LEU A 109 2.71 -2.34 -7.66
CA LEU A 109 2.11 -1.33 -6.81
C LEU A 109 2.09 -1.86 -5.37
N VAL A 110 2.47 -1.03 -4.41
CA VAL A 110 2.30 -1.30 -2.97
C VAL A 110 1.68 -0.09 -2.31
N SER A 111 0.71 -0.30 -1.44
CA SER A 111 0.15 0.78 -0.61
C SER A 111 -0.10 0.30 0.83
N GLY A 112 0.38 1.08 1.81
CA GLY A 112 0.21 0.77 3.22
C GLY A 112 0.86 1.78 4.14
N ALA A 113 0.28 1.96 5.34
CA ALA A 113 0.71 3.02 6.25
C ALA A 113 2.07 2.76 6.91
N TYR A 114 2.46 1.49 7.09
CA TYR A 114 3.60 1.10 7.93
C TYR A 114 4.65 0.28 7.20
N ILE A 115 4.71 0.39 5.89
CA ILE A 115 5.61 -0.39 5.03
C ILE A 115 7.09 -0.12 5.29
N GLY A 116 7.43 1.03 5.85
CA GLY A 116 8.81 1.40 6.17
C GLY A 116 9.20 1.05 7.59
N SER A 117 8.41 1.49 8.58
CA SER A 117 8.69 1.28 10.00
C SER A 117 8.69 -0.20 10.39
N ASP A 118 7.70 -0.95 9.91
CA ASP A 118 7.59 -2.38 10.17
C ASP A 118 8.73 -3.20 9.54
N MET A 119 9.33 -2.70 8.47
CA MET A 119 10.45 -3.33 7.77
C MET A 119 11.82 -2.82 8.20
N ASN A 120 11.88 -1.92 9.18
CA ASN A 120 13.16 -1.35 9.65
C ASN A 120 13.80 -2.13 10.80
N ASP A 121 13.24 -3.25 11.20
CA ASP A 121 13.61 -4.04 12.38
C ASP A 121 14.83 -4.94 12.18
N SER A 122 15.14 -5.36 10.95
CA SER A 122 16.26 -6.24 10.65
C SER A 122 17.03 -5.81 9.39
N GLN A 123 18.26 -6.31 9.23
CA GLN A 123 19.06 -6.03 8.04
C GLN A 123 18.38 -6.63 6.78
N GLY A 124 17.92 -7.88 6.84
CA GLY A 124 17.30 -8.54 5.70
C GLY A 124 16.04 -7.80 5.21
N ASN A 125 15.21 -7.33 6.14
CA ASN A 125 14.01 -6.55 5.82
C ASN A 125 14.38 -5.21 5.14
N ARG A 126 15.39 -4.52 5.66
CA ARG A 126 15.89 -3.29 5.03
C ARG A 126 16.49 -3.55 3.65
N GLU A 127 17.24 -4.63 3.48
CA GLU A 127 17.80 -5.00 2.17
C GLU A 127 16.71 -5.29 1.14
N PHE A 128 15.62 -5.96 1.52
CA PHE A 128 14.47 -6.17 0.64
C PHE A 128 13.85 -4.85 0.19
N THR A 129 13.54 -3.95 1.11
CA THR A 129 12.93 -2.64 0.75
C THR A 129 13.86 -1.79 -0.10
N GLN A 130 15.16 -1.78 0.19
CA GLN A 130 16.13 -0.94 -0.51
C GLN A 130 16.52 -1.51 -1.87
N ASN A 131 16.72 -2.83 -1.97
CA ASN A 131 17.25 -3.44 -3.19
C ASN A 131 16.16 -3.89 -4.17
N ILE A 132 14.96 -4.24 -3.69
CA ILE A 132 13.85 -4.69 -4.53
C ILE A 132 12.82 -3.57 -4.69
N LEU A 133 12.28 -3.04 -3.60
CA LEU A 133 11.23 -2.02 -3.64
C LEU A 133 11.76 -0.61 -3.87
N LYS A 134 13.09 -0.40 -3.70
CA LYS A 134 13.82 0.83 -4.00
C LYS A 134 13.45 2.03 -3.11
N TYR A 135 13.10 1.77 -1.86
CA TYR A 135 12.94 2.80 -0.83
C TYR A 135 13.60 2.41 0.49
N ARG A 136 13.82 3.40 1.34
CA ARG A 136 14.17 3.21 2.75
C ARG A 136 13.22 3.97 3.64
N PHE A 137 13.01 3.47 4.85
CA PHE A 137 12.31 4.20 5.91
C PHE A 137 13.06 5.47 6.29
N ASP A 138 12.34 6.56 6.49
CA ASP A 138 12.88 7.83 6.96
C ASP A 138 12.39 8.14 8.39
N SER A 139 11.10 8.25 8.56
CA SER A 139 10.45 8.57 9.84
C SER A 139 8.95 8.22 9.77
N SER A 140 8.29 8.18 10.91
CA SER A 140 6.82 8.19 10.96
C SER A 140 6.31 9.63 10.96
N LEU A 141 5.32 9.92 10.13
CA LEU A 141 4.78 11.27 9.98
C LEU A 141 4.14 11.75 11.28
N GLN A 142 4.59 12.91 11.74
CA GLN A 142 4.02 13.59 12.91
C GLN A 142 3.29 14.85 12.44
N VAL A 143 1.97 14.81 12.45
CA VAL A 143 1.09 15.93 12.08
C VAL A 143 -0.09 16.03 13.02
N SER A 144 -0.70 17.21 13.07
CA SER A 144 -1.95 17.51 13.79
C SER A 144 -3.08 17.73 12.77
N GLY A 145 -4.31 17.82 13.26
CA GLY A 145 -5.50 18.04 12.43
C GLY A 145 -6.26 16.76 12.12
N GLU A 146 -7.37 16.90 11.42
CA GLU A 146 -8.29 15.79 11.12
C GLU A 146 -7.86 14.99 9.90
N HIS A 147 -7.08 15.59 9.02
CA HIS A 147 -6.65 15.02 7.75
C HIS A 147 -5.15 15.19 7.53
N ILE A 148 -4.59 14.29 6.74
CA ILE A 148 -3.25 14.39 6.21
C ILE A 148 -3.35 14.77 4.74
N GLY A 149 -2.74 15.89 4.37
CA GLY A 149 -2.63 16.32 2.98
C GLY A 149 -1.45 15.64 2.28
N ILE A 150 -1.64 15.27 1.03
CA ILE A 150 -0.63 14.67 0.17
C ILE A 150 -0.66 15.40 -1.17
N GLN A 151 0.49 15.81 -1.67
CA GLN A 151 0.62 16.46 -2.98
C GLN A 151 1.52 15.65 -3.91
N GLY A 152 1.13 15.55 -5.15
CA GLY A 152 1.87 14.87 -6.22
C GLY A 152 0.99 14.53 -7.40
N LEU A 153 1.57 14.07 -8.49
CA LEU A 153 0.86 13.74 -9.73
C LEU A 153 -0.09 14.86 -10.21
N GLY A 154 0.32 16.14 -10.02
CA GLY A 154 -0.50 17.29 -10.36
C GLY A 154 -1.73 17.53 -9.48
N ARG A 155 -1.78 16.95 -8.27
CA ARG A 155 -2.95 16.95 -7.37
C ARG A 155 -2.60 17.19 -5.93
N ILE A 156 -3.60 17.64 -5.18
CA ILE A 156 -3.62 17.63 -3.72
C ILE A 156 -4.70 16.65 -3.29
N LEU A 157 -4.31 15.69 -2.47
CA LEU A 157 -5.16 14.62 -1.95
C LEU A 157 -5.27 14.76 -0.43
N SER A 158 -6.25 14.09 0.14
CA SER A 158 -6.49 14.08 1.58
C SER A 158 -6.85 12.67 2.05
N ILE A 159 -6.23 12.24 3.15
CA ILE A 159 -6.58 11.01 3.85
C ILE A 159 -7.00 11.33 5.28
N PRO A 160 -7.92 10.56 5.91
CA PRO A 160 -8.39 10.83 7.26
C PRO A 160 -7.33 10.42 8.29
N ARG A 161 -7.03 11.30 9.24
CA ARG A 161 -6.17 11.02 10.39
C ARG A 161 -6.96 10.60 11.63
N LEU A 162 -8.16 11.10 11.75
CA LEU A 162 -9.05 10.81 12.87
C LEU A 162 -10.21 9.90 12.44
N PRO A 163 -10.81 9.14 13.37
CA PRO A 163 -11.97 8.31 13.10
C PRO A 163 -13.10 9.09 12.44
N ASN A 164 -13.68 8.54 11.41
CA ASN A 164 -14.78 9.12 10.65
C ASN A 164 -15.67 7.99 10.10
N GLU A 165 -16.76 8.34 9.39
CA GLU A 165 -17.75 7.37 8.93
C GLU A 165 -17.45 6.78 7.55
N ARG A 166 -16.44 7.29 6.84
CA ARG A 166 -16.20 6.94 5.43
C ARG A 166 -15.01 6.00 5.23
N ALA A 167 -13.96 6.18 6.03
CA ALA A 167 -12.74 5.38 5.93
C ALA A 167 -12.10 5.21 7.31
N TYR A 168 -11.27 4.21 7.48
CA TYR A 168 -10.48 4.06 8.70
C TYR A 168 -9.43 5.19 8.82
N PRO A 169 -9.04 5.56 10.06
CA PRO A 169 -8.05 6.61 10.26
C PRO A 169 -6.64 6.11 9.98
N VAL A 170 -5.83 6.94 9.33
CA VAL A 170 -4.39 6.75 9.14
C VAL A 170 -3.67 7.76 10.02
N THR A 171 -3.26 7.35 11.22
CA THR A 171 -2.79 8.29 12.25
C THR A 171 -1.36 8.77 12.05
N THR A 172 -0.46 7.85 11.77
CA THR A 172 1.01 8.09 11.69
C THR A 172 1.63 7.27 10.55
N PRO A 173 1.26 7.57 9.29
CA PRO A 173 1.85 6.84 8.16
C PRO A 173 3.36 7.11 8.08
N ASP A 174 4.07 6.22 7.41
CA ASP A 174 5.51 6.34 7.23
C ASP A 174 5.88 7.41 6.20
N CYS A 175 7.07 7.96 6.34
CA CYS A 175 7.76 8.71 5.32
C CYS A 175 8.86 7.81 4.76
N ILE A 176 8.97 7.73 3.45
CA ILE A 176 9.93 6.85 2.76
C ILE A 176 10.79 7.66 1.80
N ARG A 177 12.07 7.32 1.71
CA ARG A 177 12.99 7.98 0.77
C ARG A 177 13.38 7.05 -0.36
N PRO A 178 13.50 7.57 -1.58
CA PRO A 178 13.95 6.78 -2.72
C PRO A 178 15.37 6.26 -2.54
N MET A 179 15.65 5.10 -3.10
CA MET A 179 16.95 4.46 -3.18
C MET A 179 17.36 4.24 -4.64
N ALA A 180 18.65 4.22 -4.89
CA ALA A 180 19.22 4.10 -6.24
C ALA A 180 18.66 5.15 -7.21
N THR A 181 18.07 4.72 -8.33
CA THR A 181 17.46 5.60 -9.36
C THR A 181 15.96 5.83 -9.16
N ALA A 182 15.40 5.39 -8.03
CA ALA A 182 14.02 5.72 -7.67
C ALA A 182 13.86 7.22 -7.37
N PHE A 183 12.66 7.73 -7.48
CA PHE A 183 12.37 9.15 -7.30
C PHE A 183 11.04 9.35 -6.54
N PRO A 184 10.91 10.46 -5.80
CA PRO A 184 9.67 10.77 -5.10
C PRO A 184 8.60 11.20 -6.11
N VAL A 185 7.37 10.70 -5.95
CA VAL A 185 6.21 11.05 -6.79
C VAL A 185 5.12 11.78 -6.04
N MET A 186 5.09 11.62 -4.71
CA MET A 186 4.18 12.35 -3.81
C MET A 186 4.91 12.73 -2.53
N THR A 187 4.48 13.83 -1.91
CA THR A 187 4.97 14.31 -0.61
C THR A 187 3.83 14.67 0.32
N TYR A 188 4.04 14.57 1.62
CA TYR A 188 3.10 15.08 2.62
C TYR A 188 3.09 16.61 2.60
N THR A 189 1.90 17.19 2.50
CA THR A 189 1.70 18.66 2.38
C THR A 189 2.27 19.39 3.58
N GLY A 190 2.96 20.52 3.35
CA GLY A 190 3.59 21.31 4.40
C GLY A 190 4.82 20.66 5.06
N ARG A 191 5.21 19.47 4.59
CA ARG A 191 6.44 18.78 4.98
C ARG A 191 7.15 18.36 3.70
N ASN A 192 8.41 18.53 3.60
CA ASN A 192 9.17 18.04 2.44
C ASN A 192 9.57 16.56 2.63
N LEU A 193 8.57 15.73 2.99
CA LEU A 193 8.74 14.32 3.30
C LEU A 193 8.00 13.48 2.24
N PRO A 194 8.71 12.61 1.53
CA PRO A 194 8.07 11.76 0.52
C PRO A 194 7.05 10.79 1.13
N ALA A 195 5.87 10.75 0.51
CA ALA A 195 4.75 9.86 0.80
C ALA A 195 4.63 8.72 -0.22
N ALA A 196 5.23 8.89 -1.40
CA ALA A 196 5.31 7.82 -2.39
C ALA A 196 6.60 7.95 -3.22
N VAL A 197 7.10 6.80 -3.63
CA VAL A 197 8.33 6.63 -4.41
C VAL A 197 8.04 5.75 -5.61
N ALA A 198 8.54 6.12 -6.79
CA ALA A 198 8.49 5.29 -7.98
C ALA A 198 9.91 4.91 -8.43
N TYR A 199 10.02 3.71 -8.99
CA TYR A 199 11.24 3.21 -9.62
C TYR A 199 10.92 2.71 -11.02
N LYS A 200 11.71 3.17 -11.99
CA LYS A 200 11.66 2.69 -13.37
C LYS A 200 13.02 2.06 -13.70
N GLY A 201 13.09 0.73 -13.61
CA GLY A 201 14.24 -0.06 -14.02
C GLY A 201 14.10 -0.56 -15.45
N ASN A 202 15.10 -1.29 -15.92
CA ASN A 202 15.07 -1.96 -17.24
C ASN A 202 14.14 -3.18 -17.18
N ASP A 203 14.13 -3.90 -16.06
CA ASP A 203 13.44 -5.17 -15.92
C ASP A 203 12.04 -5.01 -15.30
N TYR A 204 11.89 -4.14 -14.30
CA TYR A 204 10.63 -3.94 -13.60
C TYR A 204 10.45 -2.50 -13.13
N ARG A 205 9.22 -2.17 -12.74
CA ARG A 205 8.87 -0.89 -12.12
C ARG A 205 8.18 -1.12 -10.79
N THR A 206 8.40 -0.21 -9.84
CA THR A 206 7.62 -0.18 -8.60
C THR A 206 7.00 1.18 -8.40
N PHE A 207 5.80 1.19 -7.81
CA PHE A 207 5.14 2.39 -7.33
C PHE A 207 4.73 2.13 -5.88
N ILE A 208 5.38 2.78 -4.94
CA ILE A 208 5.29 2.48 -3.51
C ILE A 208 4.68 3.67 -2.80
N MET A 209 3.53 3.49 -2.15
CA MET A 209 2.83 4.49 -1.37
C MET A 209 2.94 4.14 0.11
N SER A 210 3.47 5.03 0.93
CA SER A 210 3.54 4.87 2.38
C SER A 210 2.27 5.32 3.10
N PHE A 211 1.17 5.29 2.40
CA PHE A 211 -0.18 5.46 2.90
C PHE A 211 -1.13 4.57 2.09
N PRO A 212 -2.24 4.13 2.68
CA PRO A 212 -3.20 3.28 1.98
C PRO A 212 -3.91 4.05 0.87
N PHE A 213 -3.91 3.50 -0.34
CA PHE A 213 -4.61 4.11 -1.50
C PHE A 213 -6.11 4.27 -1.24
N GLU A 214 -6.74 3.28 -0.66
CA GLU A 214 -8.18 3.25 -0.35
C GLU A 214 -8.60 4.32 0.66
N SER A 215 -7.65 4.86 1.44
CA SER A 215 -7.90 5.95 2.39
C SER A 215 -8.00 7.33 1.73
N ILE A 216 -7.64 7.48 0.46
CA ILE A 216 -7.84 8.72 -0.30
C ILE A 216 -9.35 9.03 -0.31
N ARG A 217 -9.73 10.21 0.20
CA ARG A 217 -11.14 10.54 0.46
C ARG A 217 -11.99 10.60 -0.80
N GLU A 218 -11.49 11.28 -1.82
CA GLU A 218 -12.27 11.58 -3.01
C GLU A 218 -12.12 10.47 -4.06
N GLU A 219 -13.23 9.94 -4.55
CA GLU A 219 -13.25 8.90 -5.58
C GLU A 219 -12.54 9.36 -6.86
N ALA A 220 -12.78 10.61 -7.29
CA ALA A 220 -12.07 11.19 -8.43
C ALA A 220 -10.55 11.27 -8.19
N GLY A 221 -10.12 11.50 -6.94
CA GLY A 221 -8.71 11.44 -6.54
C GLY A 221 -8.13 10.05 -6.70
N ARG A 222 -8.83 9.02 -6.21
CA ARG A 222 -8.42 7.60 -6.37
C ARG A 222 -8.31 7.21 -7.84
N THR A 223 -9.34 7.50 -8.64
CA THR A 223 -9.33 7.21 -10.08
C THR A 223 -8.14 7.86 -10.78
N ALA A 224 -7.87 9.11 -10.49
CA ALA A 224 -6.78 9.83 -11.14
C ALA A 224 -5.39 9.36 -10.71
N VAL A 225 -5.21 8.98 -9.44
CA VAL A 225 -3.97 8.37 -8.95
C VAL A 225 -3.77 7.02 -9.62
N MET A 226 -4.80 6.15 -9.64
CA MET A 226 -4.73 4.85 -10.31
C MET A 226 -4.41 4.99 -11.80
N ALA A 227 -5.02 5.95 -12.51
CA ALA A 227 -4.71 6.24 -13.91
C ALA A 227 -3.23 6.59 -14.11
N SER A 228 -2.66 7.41 -13.22
CA SER A 228 -1.25 7.78 -13.27
C SER A 228 -0.32 6.60 -13.01
N ILE A 229 -0.69 5.70 -12.09
CA ILE A 229 0.06 4.49 -11.77
C ILE A 229 0.04 3.51 -12.94
N LEU A 230 -1.14 3.22 -13.49
CA LEU A 230 -1.29 2.30 -14.63
C LEU A 230 -0.58 2.84 -15.87
N HIS A 231 -0.66 4.15 -16.13
CA HIS A 231 0.11 4.80 -17.20
C HIS A 231 1.63 4.67 -16.96
N PHE A 232 2.10 4.87 -15.74
CA PHE A 232 3.51 4.70 -15.40
C PHE A 232 4.01 3.28 -15.68
N PHE A 233 3.19 2.26 -15.42
CA PHE A 233 3.55 0.86 -15.70
C PHE A 233 3.49 0.50 -17.18
N SER A 234 2.66 1.16 -17.98
CA SER A 234 2.48 0.85 -19.41
C SER A 234 3.26 1.74 -20.39
N ALA A 235 3.93 2.79 -19.91
CA ALA A 235 4.50 3.87 -20.74
C ALA A 235 5.55 3.47 -21.78
N ASP A 236 6.10 2.23 -21.78
CA ASP A 236 7.03 1.75 -22.80
C ASP A 236 6.48 0.59 -23.65
N ASN A 237 5.28 0.07 -23.33
CA ASN A 237 4.66 -1.03 -24.10
C ASN A 237 3.96 -0.56 -25.39
N ALA A 238 3.94 0.74 -25.67
CA ALA A 238 3.31 1.31 -26.87
C ALA A 238 4.06 1.01 -28.19
N GLY A 239 5.18 0.28 -28.14
CA GLY A 239 6.04 -0.02 -29.29
C GLY A 239 6.00 -1.46 -29.83
N VAL A 240 5.30 -2.41 -29.17
CA VAL A 240 5.42 -3.85 -29.50
C VAL A 240 4.17 -4.48 -30.14
N HIS A 241 3.08 -3.74 -30.29
CA HIS A 241 1.93 -4.25 -31.06
C HIS A 241 1.68 -3.44 -32.33
N ARG A 242 2.60 -3.60 -33.29
CA ARG A 242 2.32 -3.39 -34.71
C ARG A 242 3.02 -4.52 -35.48
N GLU A 243 2.36 -5.64 -35.58
CA GLU A 243 2.37 -6.51 -36.78
C GLU A 243 1.17 -7.47 -36.66
#